data_b6b83ef711b4ec7dc4f2c25d15cb4ecf
#
_entry.id   b6b83ef711b4ec7dc4f2c25d15cb4ecf
#
_cell.length_a   1.000
_cell.length_b   1.000
_cell.length_c   1.000
_cell.angle_alpha   90.00
_cell.angle_beta   90.00
_cell.angle_gamma   90.00
#
_symmetry.space_group_name_H-M   'P 1'
#
loop_
_entity.id
_entity.type
_entity.pdbx_description
1 polymer ?
#
loop_
_entity_poly.entity_id
_entity_poly.type
_entity_poly.pdbx_seq_one_letter_code
_entity_poly.pdbx_strand_id
1 'polypeptide(L)'
;MNSGRIAQCKSVYLRDLLTEQHEKNTNNYEVCSVSVSQGVINQIDYLGRSFAAKEVLHYNVVNCGDIVYTKSPTGEFPYGIVKRSDITKPVAVSPLYGVYRPINDYVGRYLHLYFKSPINAKNYLHKLIQKGAKNTINITNQHFLDNKILIPEKGWLDKIVKFATAIEMKIATENKVLQTLQQQKDYLLSKMFI
;
A
#
# COMPACT_ATOMS: atom_id res chain seq x y z
N MET A 1 36.44 15.13 -8.12
CA MET A 1 35.33 14.65 -8.99
C MET A 1 34.73 13.43 -8.35
N ASN A 2 33.59 13.60 -7.64
CA ASN A 2 32.82 12.47 -7.07
C ASN A 2 32.08 11.80 -8.22
N SER A 3 32.60 10.69 -8.74
CA SER A 3 31.86 9.79 -9.60
C SER A 3 30.66 9.27 -8.81
N GLY A 4 29.47 9.81 -9.11
CA GLY A 4 28.23 9.33 -8.50
C GLY A 4 28.12 7.82 -8.70
N ARG A 5 28.34 7.05 -7.63
CA ARG A 5 28.11 5.60 -7.67
C ARG A 5 26.63 5.37 -7.97
N ILE A 6 26.35 4.93 -9.17
CA ILE A 6 25.01 4.45 -9.55
C ILE A 6 24.68 3.29 -8.61
N ALA A 7 23.49 3.33 -7.99
CA ALA A 7 23.02 2.26 -7.10
C ALA A 7 23.04 0.95 -7.88
N GLN A 8 23.81 -0.02 -7.42
CA GLN A 8 23.75 -1.38 -7.98
C GLN A 8 22.42 -1.98 -7.55
N CYS A 9 21.65 -2.47 -8.52
CA CYS A 9 20.36 -3.12 -8.29
C CYS A 9 20.45 -4.60 -8.64
N LYS A 10 19.78 -5.42 -7.85
CA LYS A 10 19.64 -6.87 -8.11
C LYS A 10 18.22 -7.14 -8.60
N SER A 11 18.09 -8.02 -9.60
CA SER A 11 16.80 -8.54 -10.04
C SER A 11 16.46 -9.77 -9.19
N VAL A 12 15.42 -9.68 -8.38
CA VAL A 12 14.97 -10.75 -7.47
C VAL A 12 13.50 -11.05 -7.70
N TYR A 13 13.07 -12.28 -7.44
CA TYR A 13 11.65 -12.59 -7.45
C TYR A 13 10.95 -11.96 -6.25
N LEU A 14 9.70 -11.53 -6.43
CA LEU A 14 8.95 -10.96 -5.33
C LEU A 14 8.67 -11.99 -4.22
N ARG A 15 8.56 -13.28 -4.56
CA ARG A 15 8.44 -14.39 -3.60
C ARG A 15 9.67 -14.57 -2.68
N ASP A 16 10.83 -14.05 -3.07
CA ASP A 16 12.02 -14.06 -2.23
C ASP A 16 12.01 -12.92 -1.20
N LEU A 17 11.10 -11.97 -1.36
CA LEU A 17 10.96 -10.77 -0.53
C LEU A 17 9.68 -10.76 0.30
N LEU A 18 8.64 -11.48 -0.13
CA LEU A 18 7.31 -11.50 0.46
C LEU A 18 6.82 -12.93 0.72
N THR A 19 6.13 -13.13 1.83
CA THR A 19 5.42 -14.37 2.16
C THR A 19 3.94 -14.10 2.24
N GLU A 20 3.11 -14.84 1.49
CA GLU A 20 1.66 -14.72 1.56
C GLU A 20 1.13 -15.08 2.95
N GLN A 21 0.19 -14.31 3.46
CA GLN A 21 -0.46 -14.50 4.75
C GLN A 21 -1.89 -15.01 4.54
N HIS A 22 -2.28 -16.00 5.37
CA HIS A 22 -3.60 -16.65 5.28
C HIS A 22 -4.41 -16.55 6.57
N GLU A 23 -3.93 -15.76 7.54
CA GLU A 23 -4.62 -15.57 8.83
C GLU A 23 -6.01 -14.99 8.61
N LYS A 24 -7.02 -15.60 9.25
CA LYS A 24 -8.41 -15.19 9.14
C LYS A 24 -8.86 -14.38 10.34
N ASN A 25 -9.82 -13.50 10.11
CA ASN A 25 -10.33 -12.53 11.07
C ASN A 25 -11.19 -13.15 12.18
N THR A 26 -10.68 -14.17 12.84
CA THR A 26 -11.38 -14.84 13.95
C THR A 26 -11.55 -13.96 15.19
N ASN A 27 -10.73 -12.91 15.31
CA ASN A 27 -10.78 -11.93 16.40
C ASN A 27 -11.70 -10.74 16.11
N ASN A 28 -12.43 -10.76 15.00
CA ASN A 28 -13.36 -9.70 14.59
C ASN A 28 -12.70 -8.31 14.52
N TYR A 29 -11.49 -8.26 13.96
CA TYR A 29 -10.80 -6.99 13.72
C TYR A 29 -11.59 -6.10 12.77
N GLU A 30 -11.34 -4.80 12.88
CA GLU A 30 -11.96 -3.74 12.11
C GLU A 30 -11.70 -3.91 10.60
N VAL A 31 -12.75 -3.74 9.79
CA VAL A 31 -12.65 -3.90 8.33
C VAL A 31 -12.09 -2.65 7.67
N CYS A 32 -11.07 -2.85 6.86
CA CYS A 32 -10.40 -1.82 6.09
C CYS A 32 -10.56 -2.03 4.58
N SER A 33 -10.50 -0.92 3.87
CA SER A 33 -10.35 -0.85 2.41
C SER A 33 -8.93 -0.41 2.04
N VAL A 34 -8.61 -0.46 0.74
CA VAL A 34 -7.33 0.04 0.22
C VAL A 34 -7.59 1.17 -0.75
N SER A 35 -7.04 2.34 -0.45
CA SER A 35 -7.14 3.56 -1.25
C SER A 35 -5.83 3.87 -1.97
N VAL A 36 -5.92 4.49 -3.15
CA VAL A 36 -4.73 4.97 -3.90
C VAL A 36 -3.99 6.02 -3.08
N SER A 37 -4.69 6.98 -2.48
CA SER A 37 -4.11 8.12 -1.77
C SER A 37 -3.80 7.84 -0.30
N GLN A 38 -4.66 7.08 0.39
CA GLN A 38 -4.60 6.91 1.85
C GLN A 38 -4.07 5.54 2.29
N GLY A 39 -3.79 4.61 1.34
CA GLY A 39 -3.32 3.28 1.68
C GLY A 39 -4.41 2.41 2.29
N VAL A 40 -4.06 1.60 3.30
CA VAL A 40 -5.03 0.80 4.07
C VAL A 40 -5.73 1.72 5.05
N ILE A 41 -7.05 1.81 4.96
CA ILE A 41 -7.87 2.76 5.72
C ILE A 41 -9.17 2.10 6.17
N ASN A 42 -9.71 2.54 7.31
CA ASN A 42 -11.04 2.10 7.77
C ASN A 42 -12.09 2.29 6.68
N GLN A 43 -12.91 1.27 6.47
CA GLN A 43 -13.88 1.27 5.37
C GLN A 43 -14.99 2.30 5.59
N ILE A 44 -15.43 2.49 6.83
CA ILE A 44 -16.49 3.46 7.18
C ILE A 44 -15.98 4.88 7.03
N ASP A 45 -14.77 5.17 7.52
CA ASP A 45 -14.16 6.51 7.43
C ASP A 45 -13.93 6.91 5.97
N TYR A 46 -13.59 5.94 5.11
CA TYR A 46 -13.30 6.19 3.71
C TYR A 46 -14.52 6.27 2.81
N LEU A 47 -15.52 5.39 3.01
CA LEU A 47 -16.67 5.22 2.12
C LEU A 47 -18.00 5.75 2.73
N GLY A 48 -17.97 6.24 3.98
CA GLY A 48 -19.13 6.69 4.72
C GLY A 48 -20.08 5.57 5.15
N ARG A 49 -19.82 4.34 4.74
CA ARG A 49 -20.60 3.13 5.09
C ARG A 49 -19.75 1.88 4.99
N SER A 50 -20.13 0.83 5.71
CA SER A 50 -19.53 -0.49 5.56
C SER A 50 -20.13 -1.22 4.36
N PHE A 51 -19.26 -1.78 3.51
CA PHE A 51 -19.59 -2.76 2.46
C PHE A 51 -19.17 -4.17 2.86
N ALA A 52 -18.71 -4.34 4.10
CA ALA A 52 -18.34 -5.65 4.61
C ALA A 52 -19.57 -6.55 4.64
N ALA A 53 -19.37 -7.85 4.42
CA ALA A 53 -20.38 -8.85 4.63
C ALA A 53 -20.84 -8.84 6.09
N LYS A 54 -22.05 -9.38 6.38
CA LYS A 54 -22.52 -9.54 7.76
C LYS A 54 -21.54 -10.37 8.61
N GLU A 55 -20.89 -11.35 7.97
CA GLU A 55 -19.85 -12.18 8.58
C GLU A 55 -18.49 -11.84 7.97
N VAL A 56 -17.56 -11.39 8.78
CA VAL A 56 -16.20 -10.97 8.37
C VAL A 56 -15.11 -11.93 8.87
N LEU A 57 -15.49 -13.06 9.45
CA LEU A 57 -14.56 -14.06 9.99
C LEU A 57 -13.63 -14.66 8.93
N HIS A 58 -14.09 -14.71 7.69
CA HIS A 58 -13.32 -15.22 6.54
C HIS A 58 -12.40 -14.17 5.89
N TYR A 59 -12.43 -12.91 6.37
CA TYR A 59 -11.55 -11.84 5.87
C TYR A 59 -10.09 -12.13 6.23
N ASN A 60 -9.18 -11.55 5.47
CA ASN A 60 -7.75 -11.73 5.70
C ASN A 60 -7.24 -10.70 6.70
N VAL A 61 -6.47 -11.14 7.70
CA VAL A 61 -5.83 -10.23 8.66
C VAL A 61 -4.62 -9.55 8.04
N VAL A 62 -4.48 -8.27 8.32
CA VAL A 62 -3.36 -7.42 7.90
C VAL A 62 -2.72 -6.82 9.14
N ASN A 63 -1.45 -7.06 9.32
CA ASN A 63 -0.65 -6.47 10.39
C ASN A 63 0.11 -5.23 9.90
N CYS A 64 0.62 -4.43 10.84
CA CYS A 64 1.48 -3.31 10.50
C CYS A 64 2.70 -3.79 9.70
N GLY A 65 2.97 -3.15 8.58
CA GLY A 65 4.06 -3.51 7.68
C GLY A 65 3.70 -4.48 6.56
N ASP A 66 2.58 -5.20 6.65
CA ASP A 66 2.13 -6.10 5.59
C ASP A 66 1.77 -5.33 4.30
N ILE A 67 2.02 -5.95 3.16
CA ILE A 67 1.67 -5.45 1.83
C ILE A 67 0.33 -6.03 1.43
N VAL A 68 -0.59 -5.18 1.00
CA VAL A 68 -1.92 -5.58 0.52
C VAL A 68 -2.02 -5.31 -0.97
N TYR A 69 -2.43 -6.31 -1.75
CA TYR A 69 -2.72 -6.19 -3.17
C TYR A 69 -4.22 -6.35 -3.42
N THR A 70 -4.85 -5.33 -3.98
CA THR A 70 -6.21 -5.39 -4.50
C THR A 70 -6.18 -5.69 -5.98
N LYS A 71 -7.14 -6.47 -6.46
CA LYS A 71 -7.21 -6.87 -7.88
C LYS A 71 -8.13 -5.98 -8.71
N SER A 72 -8.77 -5.00 -8.06
CA SER A 72 -9.74 -4.13 -8.73
C SER A 72 -9.04 -2.96 -9.41
N PRO A 73 -9.32 -2.71 -10.70
CA PRO A 73 -8.83 -1.52 -11.40
C PRO A 73 -9.30 -0.25 -10.71
N THR A 74 -8.42 0.74 -10.57
CA THR A 74 -8.73 2.00 -9.91
C THR A 74 -7.87 3.13 -10.50
N GLY A 75 -8.50 4.11 -11.14
CA GLY A 75 -7.80 5.25 -11.72
C GLY A 75 -6.64 4.84 -12.63
N GLU A 76 -5.43 5.31 -12.34
CA GLU A 76 -4.22 5.01 -13.11
C GLU A 76 -3.65 3.60 -12.86
N PHE A 77 -4.29 2.79 -12.02
CA PHE A 77 -3.88 1.43 -11.66
C PHE A 77 -4.81 0.39 -12.31
N PRO A 78 -4.62 0.07 -13.59
CA PRO A 78 -5.55 -0.79 -14.34
C PRO A 78 -5.57 -2.24 -13.88
N TYR A 79 -4.58 -2.67 -13.09
CA TYR A 79 -4.42 -4.06 -12.64
C TYR A 79 -4.47 -4.20 -11.12
N GLY A 80 -4.97 -3.17 -10.44
CA GLY A 80 -5.09 -3.13 -8.98
C GLY A 80 -3.97 -2.34 -8.31
N ILE A 81 -4.13 -2.16 -7.01
CA ILE A 81 -3.30 -1.31 -6.16
C ILE A 81 -2.50 -2.18 -5.19
N VAL A 82 -1.25 -1.82 -4.96
CA VAL A 82 -0.39 -2.44 -3.94
C VAL A 82 -0.03 -1.38 -2.90
N LYS A 83 -0.35 -1.63 -1.63
CA LYS A 83 -0.09 -0.71 -0.52
C LYS A 83 0.47 -1.45 0.70
N ARG A 84 1.33 -0.79 1.45
CA ARG A 84 1.75 -1.21 2.78
C ARG A 84 0.74 -0.74 3.81
N SER A 85 0.46 -1.57 4.81
CA SER A 85 -0.32 -1.15 5.99
C SER A 85 0.58 -0.44 6.99
N ASP A 86 0.21 0.80 7.34
CA ASP A 86 0.86 1.56 8.41
C ASP A 86 -0.03 1.65 9.66
N ILE A 87 -1.16 0.93 9.68
CA ILE A 87 -2.04 0.82 10.84
C ILE A 87 -1.35 -0.04 11.90
N THR A 88 -1.18 0.51 13.10
CA THR A 88 -0.43 -0.14 14.19
C THR A 88 -1.14 -1.35 14.80
N LYS A 89 -2.48 -1.38 14.75
CA LYS A 89 -3.29 -2.51 15.23
C LYS A 89 -3.61 -3.46 14.06
N PRO A 90 -3.82 -4.76 14.32
CA PRO A 90 -4.33 -5.68 13.29
C PRO A 90 -5.68 -5.21 12.76
N VAL A 91 -5.89 -5.35 11.46
CA VAL A 91 -7.14 -5.02 10.76
C VAL A 91 -7.50 -6.13 9.78
N ALA A 92 -8.71 -6.09 9.23
CA ALA A 92 -9.17 -7.09 8.28
C ALA A 92 -9.46 -6.46 6.91
N VAL A 93 -9.14 -7.19 5.84
CA VAL A 93 -9.45 -6.79 4.46
C VAL A 93 -10.20 -7.90 3.73
N SER A 94 -10.85 -7.55 2.63
CA SER A 94 -11.58 -8.49 1.79
C SER A 94 -10.77 -9.77 1.50
N PRO A 95 -11.39 -10.95 1.50
CA PRO A 95 -10.72 -12.21 1.15
C PRO A 95 -10.23 -12.25 -0.30
N LEU A 96 -10.71 -11.33 -1.15
CA LEU A 96 -10.26 -11.18 -2.53
C LEU A 96 -8.88 -10.52 -2.64
N TYR A 97 -8.40 -9.88 -1.58
CA TYR A 97 -7.10 -9.21 -1.56
C TYR A 97 -5.99 -10.17 -1.16
N GLY A 98 -4.83 -10.03 -1.80
CA GLY A 98 -3.61 -10.69 -1.35
C GLY A 98 -2.99 -9.93 -0.18
N VAL A 99 -2.55 -10.64 0.85
CA VAL A 99 -1.83 -10.08 1.99
C VAL A 99 -0.47 -10.74 2.07
N TYR A 100 0.59 -9.94 2.16
CA TYR A 100 1.96 -10.45 2.10
C TYR A 100 2.83 -9.79 3.16
N ARG A 101 3.59 -10.60 3.88
CA ARG A 101 4.58 -10.13 4.87
C ARG A 101 5.93 -9.97 4.23
N PRO A 102 6.54 -8.76 4.29
CA PRO A 102 7.91 -8.57 3.82
C PRO A 102 8.92 -9.23 4.76
N ILE A 103 10.06 -9.66 4.20
CA ILE A 103 11.18 -10.24 4.99
C ILE A 103 11.75 -9.27 6.02
N ASN A 104 11.56 -7.97 5.83
CA ASN A 104 11.89 -6.90 6.79
C ASN A 104 11.19 -5.59 6.42
N ASP A 105 11.18 -4.61 7.35
CA ASP A 105 10.49 -3.34 7.17
C ASP A 105 11.07 -2.48 6.02
N TYR A 106 12.38 -2.47 5.80
CA TYR A 106 13.00 -1.71 4.72
C TYR A 106 12.52 -2.20 3.34
N VAL A 107 12.41 -3.51 3.16
CA VAL A 107 11.85 -4.10 1.94
C VAL A 107 10.38 -3.72 1.78
N GLY A 108 9.58 -3.81 2.83
CA GLY A 108 8.17 -3.42 2.82
C GLY A 108 7.98 -1.96 2.41
N ARG A 109 8.76 -1.04 2.99
CA ARG A 109 8.74 0.38 2.64
C ARG A 109 9.20 0.64 1.19
N TYR A 110 10.26 -0.02 0.75
CA TYR A 110 10.72 0.09 -0.63
C TYR A 110 9.66 -0.38 -1.62
N LEU A 111 9.03 -1.52 -1.36
CA LEU A 111 7.95 -2.04 -2.21
C LEU A 111 6.75 -1.10 -2.24
N HIS A 112 6.40 -0.50 -1.10
CA HIS A 112 5.37 0.54 -1.05
C HIS A 112 5.71 1.72 -1.98
N LEU A 113 6.94 2.24 -1.90
CA LEU A 113 7.41 3.34 -2.76
C LEU A 113 7.41 2.93 -4.25
N TYR A 114 7.89 1.72 -4.55
CA TYR A 114 7.93 1.20 -5.92
C TYR A 114 6.52 1.12 -6.54
N PHE A 115 5.57 0.54 -5.82
CA PHE A 115 4.20 0.36 -6.29
C PHE A 115 3.32 1.62 -6.13
N LYS A 116 3.80 2.67 -5.47
CA LYS A 116 3.15 3.99 -5.44
C LYS A 116 3.16 4.64 -6.83
N SER A 117 4.13 4.28 -7.69
CA SER A 117 4.18 4.70 -9.09
C SER A 117 3.21 3.86 -9.95
N PRO A 118 2.22 4.48 -10.63
CA PRO A 118 1.32 3.77 -11.55
C PRO A 118 2.07 3.05 -12.67
N ILE A 119 3.15 3.64 -13.17
CA ILE A 119 3.98 3.07 -14.24
C ILE A 119 4.66 1.79 -13.75
N ASN A 120 5.27 1.81 -12.57
CA ASN A 120 5.92 0.63 -12.01
C ASN A 120 4.92 -0.48 -11.71
N ALA A 121 3.78 -0.13 -11.08
CA ALA A 121 2.71 -1.07 -10.80
C ALA A 121 2.18 -1.72 -12.08
N LYS A 122 1.89 -0.91 -13.11
CA LYS A 122 1.46 -1.39 -14.43
C LYS A 122 2.49 -2.32 -15.05
N ASN A 123 3.75 -1.92 -15.12
CA ASN A 123 4.83 -2.70 -15.75
C ASN A 123 5.08 -4.02 -15.03
N TYR A 124 4.95 -4.05 -13.70
CA TYR A 124 5.06 -5.26 -12.92
C TYR A 124 3.89 -6.20 -13.16
N LEU A 125 2.67 -5.71 -12.98
CA LEU A 125 1.44 -6.50 -13.01
C LEU A 125 1.04 -6.96 -14.41
N HIS A 126 1.30 -6.15 -15.44
CA HIS A 126 0.98 -6.49 -16.83
C HIS A 126 1.58 -7.83 -17.28
N LYS A 127 2.80 -8.14 -16.83
CA LYS A 127 3.50 -9.40 -17.16
C LYS A 127 2.86 -10.64 -16.54
N LEU A 128 2.01 -10.43 -15.52
CA LEU A 128 1.35 -11.50 -14.76
C LEU A 128 -0.08 -11.77 -15.25
N ILE A 129 -0.56 -10.99 -16.22
CA ILE A 129 -1.92 -11.12 -16.71
C ILE A 129 -2.08 -12.43 -17.48
N GLN A 130 -2.96 -13.28 -16.97
CA GLN A 130 -3.47 -14.42 -17.74
C GLN A 130 -4.77 -13.99 -18.42
N LYS A 131 -4.81 -14.07 -19.77
CA LYS A 131 -6.01 -13.82 -20.55
C LYS A 131 -6.99 -14.97 -20.31
N GLY A 132 -7.98 -14.74 -19.47
CA GLY A 132 -9.10 -15.66 -19.29
C GLY A 132 -10.09 -15.62 -20.47
N ALA A 133 -11.00 -16.58 -20.53
CA ALA A 133 -11.96 -16.81 -21.62
C ALA A 133 -12.92 -15.64 -21.92
N LYS A 134 -12.90 -14.54 -21.17
CA LYS A 134 -13.72 -13.32 -21.36
C LYS A 134 -12.91 -12.03 -21.22
N ASN A 135 -11.63 -12.02 -21.62
CA ASN A 135 -10.72 -10.88 -21.37
C ASN A 135 -10.64 -10.42 -19.89
N THR A 136 -11.05 -11.27 -18.97
CA THR A 136 -10.92 -10.97 -17.53
C THR A 136 -9.46 -11.05 -17.12
N ILE A 137 -8.97 -9.95 -16.55
CA ILE A 137 -7.64 -9.86 -15.97
C ILE A 137 -7.67 -10.64 -14.65
N ASN A 138 -6.99 -11.78 -14.63
CA ASN A 138 -6.87 -12.57 -13.41
C ASN A 138 -5.40 -12.70 -13.03
N ILE A 139 -5.01 -12.09 -11.90
CA ILE A 139 -3.72 -12.29 -11.26
C ILE A 139 -4.01 -12.98 -9.93
N THR A 140 -3.64 -14.26 -9.81
CA THR A 140 -3.78 -14.98 -8.53
C THR A 140 -2.77 -14.45 -7.51
N ASN A 141 -3.02 -14.69 -6.24
CA ASN A 141 -2.10 -14.25 -5.17
C ASN A 141 -0.70 -14.84 -5.36
N GLN A 142 -0.63 -16.10 -5.79
CA GLN A 142 0.65 -16.76 -6.06
C GLN A 142 1.36 -16.15 -7.27
N HIS A 143 0.63 -15.90 -8.38
CA HIS A 143 1.23 -15.26 -9.55
C HIS A 143 1.74 -13.85 -9.25
N PHE A 144 1.12 -13.13 -8.32
CA PHE A 144 1.64 -11.84 -7.89
C PHE A 144 3.09 -11.91 -7.41
N LEU A 145 3.51 -13.04 -6.85
CA LEU A 145 4.86 -13.27 -6.35
C LEU A 145 5.85 -13.75 -7.43
N ASP A 146 5.37 -14.17 -8.61
CA ASP A 146 6.19 -14.88 -9.61
C ASP A 146 6.94 -13.97 -10.59
N ASN A 147 6.90 -12.66 -10.40
CA ASN A 147 7.65 -11.73 -11.24
C ASN A 147 8.85 -11.15 -10.51
N LYS A 148 9.81 -10.65 -11.28
CA LYS A 148 11.03 -10.04 -10.76
C LYS A 148 10.87 -8.53 -10.59
N ILE A 149 11.51 -8.03 -9.55
CA ILE A 149 11.65 -6.61 -9.26
C ILE A 149 13.13 -6.26 -9.11
N LEU A 150 13.49 -5.04 -9.48
CA LEU A 150 14.82 -4.51 -9.20
C LEU A 150 14.82 -3.96 -7.77
N ILE A 151 15.73 -4.46 -6.94
CA ILE A 151 15.93 -3.97 -5.58
C ILE A 151 17.37 -3.44 -5.44
N PRO A 152 17.57 -2.25 -4.90
CA PRO A 152 18.89 -1.72 -4.62
C PRO A 152 19.64 -2.59 -3.61
N GLU A 153 20.98 -2.58 -3.66
CA GLU A 153 21.79 -3.16 -2.59
C GLU A 153 21.44 -2.53 -1.24
N LYS A 154 21.63 -3.33 -0.16
CA LYS A 154 21.19 -2.98 1.21
C LYS A 154 21.56 -1.55 1.61
N GLY A 155 22.78 -1.11 1.37
CA GLY A 155 23.22 0.24 1.76
C GLY A 155 22.49 1.37 1.03
N TRP A 156 22.10 1.17 -0.23
CA TRP A 156 21.27 2.11 -0.99
C TRP A 156 19.80 1.99 -0.64
N LEU A 157 19.31 0.77 -0.42
CA LEU A 157 17.94 0.52 0.02
C LEU A 157 17.65 1.30 1.32
N ASP A 158 18.52 1.18 2.32
CA ASP A 158 18.37 1.89 3.60
C ASP A 158 18.36 3.41 3.42
N LYS A 159 19.23 3.95 2.56
CA LYS A 159 19.26 5.40 2.27
C LYS A 159 18.00 5.88 1.59
N ILE A 160 17.53 5.15 0.56
CA ILE A 160 16.31 5.50 -0.18
C ILE A 160 15.10 5.50 0.76
N VAL A 161 14.94 4.45 1.57
CA VAL A 161 13.84 4.33 2.50
C VAL A 161 13.87 5.42 3.57
N LYS A 162 15.04 5.68 4.19
CA LYS A 162 15.18 6.75 5.18
C LYS A 162 14.86 8.12 4.59
N PHE A 163 15.37 8.41 3.41
CA PHE A 163 15.12 9.68 2.73
C PHE A 163 13.64 9.86 2.38
N ALA A 164 13.02 8.85 1.77
CA ALA A 164 11.59 8.90 1.43
C ALA A 164 10.72 9.03 2.68
N THR A 165 11.02 8.29 3.76
CA THR A 165 10.29 8.37 5.04
C THR A 165 10.42 9.79 5.64
N ALA A 166 11.61 10.40 5.59
CA ALA A 166 11.80 11.76 6.08
C ALA A 166 10.98 12.79 5.30
N ILE A 167 10.90 12.64 3.97
CA ILE A 167 10.06 13.50 3.13
C ILE A 167 8.58 13.30 3.46
N GLU A 168 8.10 12.05 3.58
CA GLU A 168 6.70 11.76 3.91
C GLU A 168 6.32 12.32 5.29
N MET A 169 7.19 12.19 6.28
CA MET A 169 7.00 12.81 7.60
C MET A 169 6.92 14.34 7.52
N LYS A 170 7.79 14.97 6.74
CA LYS A 170 7.75 16.42 6.53
C LYS A 170 6.43 16.86 5.89
N ILE A 171 6.00 16.17 4.83
CA ILE A 171 4.71 16.45 4.17
C ILE A 171 3.54 16.29 5.15
N ALA A 172 3.53 15.23 5.95
CA ALA A 172 2.47 14.99 6.94
C ALA A 172 2.43 16.11 8.00
N THR A 173 3.59 16.57 8.46
CA THR A 173 3.71 17.68 9.42
C THR A 173 3.18 19.00 8.84
N GLU A 174 3.59 19.36 7.63
CA GLU A 174 3.13 20.57 6.95
C GLU A 174 1.62 20.55 6.68
N ASN A 175 1.07 19.41 6.27
CA ASN A 175 -0.37 19.25 6.07
C ASN A 175 -1.14 19.45 7.39
N LYS A 176 -0.62 18.95 8.52
CA LYS A 176 -1.24 19.17 9.84
C LYS A 176 -1.21 20.65 10.23
N VAL A 177 -0.10 21.35 9.99
CA VAL A 177 0.00 22.80 10.23
C VAL A 177 -1.00 23.55 9.37
N LEU A 178 -1.08 23.22 8.07
CA LEU A 178 -2.05 23.84 7.15
C LEU A 178 -3.49 23.66 7.63
N GLN A 179 -3.84 22.44 8.03
CA GLN A 179 -5.18 22.15 8.56
C GLN A 179 -5.50 22.98 9.81
N THR A 180 -4.52 23.09 10.73
CA THR A 180 -4.68 23.91 11.95
C THR A 180 -4.90 25.37 11.61
N LEU A 181 -4.11 25.92 10.67
CA LEU A 181 -4.25 27.32 10.23
C LEU A 181 -5.60 27.58 9.54
N GLN A 182 -6.08 26.63 8.75
CA GLN A 182 -7.41 26.71 8.14
C GLN A 182 -8.52 26.75 9.21
N GLN A 183 -8.44 25.88 10.21
CA GLN A 183 -9.41 25.89 11.32
C GLN A 183 -9.37 27.22 12.10
N GLN A 184 -8.17 27.77 12.36
CA GLN A 184 -8.04 29.09 13.01
C GLN A 184 -8.65 30.21 12.18
N LYS A 185 -8.39 30.20 10.87
CA LYS A 185 -8.99 31.17 9.95
C LYS A 185 -10.51 31.10 9.99
N ASP A 186 -11.09 29.91 9.89
CA ASP A 186 -12.54 29.72 9.90
C ASP A 186 -13.16 30.14 11.24
N TYR A 187 -12.49 29.84 12.36
CA TYR A 187 -12.89 30.32 13.68
C TYR A 187 -12.90 31.85 13.76
N LEU A 188 -11.85 32.53 13.31
CA LEU A 188 -11.77 34.00 13.32
C LEU A 188 -12.88 34.61 12.44
N LEU A 189 -13.08 34.08 11.23
CA LEU A 189 -14.15 34.57 10.35
C LEU A 189 -15.52 34.40 11.00
N SER A 190 -15.78 33.27 11.67
CA SER A 190 -17.05 33.06 12.38
C SER A 190 -17.27 34.03 13.54
N LYS A 191 -16.19 34.63 14.09
CA LYS A 191 -16.30 35.63 15.15
C LYS A 191 -16.39 37.07 14.64
N MET A 192 -15.96 37.31 13.41
CA MET A 192 -15.98 38.67 12.81
C MET A 192 -17.36 39.04 12.18
N PHE A 193 -18.18 38.06 11.84
CA PHE A 193 -19.43 38.21 11.12
C PHE A 193 -20.65 37.75 11.93
N ILE A 194 -20.59 37.87 13.26
CA ILE A 194 -21.75 37.70 14.16
C ILE A 194 -22.45 39.04 14.39
#